data_416a9e8035980262d1a683e670f11d3c
#
_entry.id   416a9e8035980262d1a683e670f11d3c
#
_cell.length_a   1.000
_cell.length_b   1.000
_cell.length_c   1.000
_cell.angle_alpha   90.00
_cell.angle_beta   90.00
_cell.angle_gamma   90.00
#
_symmetry.space_group_name_H-M   'P 1'
#
loop_
_entity.id
_entity.type
_entity.pdbx_description
1 polymer ?
#
loop_
_entity_poly.entity_id
_entity_poly.type
_entity_poly.pdbx_seq_one_letter_code
_entity_poly.pdbx_strand_id
1 'polypeptide(L)'
;MDKSQIARIVEFDLKVRGGWFPSRSSFATECGFCERTVARDIEYIRERLGAPLAFDKRRRGYYYSKPWNFPSILMATYTAEEKED
;
A
#
# COMPACT_ATOMS: atom_id res chain seq x y z
N MET A 1 14.84 1.75 2.11
CA MET A 1 13.49 1.24 2.48
C MET A 1 13.66 -0.12 3.13
N ASP A 2 13.11 -0.30 4.31
CA ASP A 2 13.29 -1.57 5.01
C ASP A 2 12.24 -2.61 4.60
N LYS A 3 12.44 -3.86 5.04
CA LYS A 3 11.57 -4.97 4.67
C LYS A 3 10.12 -4.75 5.11
N SER A 4 9.93 -4.22 6.32
CA SER A 4 8.59 -3.98 6.85
C SER A 4 7.84 -2.96 6.01
N GLN A 5 8.52 -1.91 5.59
CA GLN A 5 7.90 -0.88 4.77
C GLN A 5 7.53 -1.42 3.39
N ILE A 6 8.42 -2.21 2.78
CA ILE A 6 8.12 -2.81 1.46
C ILE A 6 6.90 -3.71 1.58
N ALA A 7 6.85 -4.56 2.61
CA ALA A 7 5.72 -5.46 2.81
C ALA A 7 4.41 -4.69 2.98
N ARG A 8 4.42 -3.64 3.80
CA ARG A 8 3.21 -2.84 4.00
C ARG A 8 2.73 -2.19 2.72
N ILE A 9 3.68 -1.63 1.94
CA ILE A 9 3.33 -0.96 0.67
C ILE A 9 2.73 -1.95 -0.31
N VAL A 10 3.35 -3.12 -0.46
CA VAL A 10 2.84 -4.15 -1.37
C VAL A 10 1.46 -4.63 -0.92
N GLU A 11 1.28 -4.89 0.37
CA GLU A 11 -0.01 -5.37 0.87
C GLU A 11 -1.11 -4.32 0.75
N PHE A 12 -0.77 -3.07 0.97
CA PHE A 12 -1.73 -1.99 0.77
C PHE A 12 -2.15 -1.91 -0.70
N ASP A 13 -1.17 -1.99 -1.61
CA ASP A 13 -1.45 -1.99 -3.04
C ASP A 13 -2.38 -3.14 -3.44
N LEU A 14 -2.12 -4.33 -2.92
CA LEU A 14 -2.96 -5.49 -3.23
C LEU A 14 -4.41 -5.29 -2.78
N LYS A 15 -4.61 -4.67 -1.63
CA LYS A 15 -5.95 -4.39 -1.15
C LYS A 15 -6.65 -3.32 -2.00
N VAL A 16 -5.91 -2.30 -2.41
CA VAL A 16 -6.48 -1.28 -3.29
C VAL A 16 -6.88 -1.90 -4.62
N ARG A 17 -6.00 -2.71 -5.23
CA ARG A 17 -6.29 -3.38 -6.50
C ARG A 17 -7.44 -4.35 -6.39
N GLY A 18 -7.57 -4.99 -5.23
CA GLY A 18 -8.62 -5.96 -4.99
C GLY A 18 -9.99 -5.35 -4.74
N GLY A 19 -10.08 -4.04 -4.69
CA GLY A 19 -11.37 -3.37 -4.47
C GLY A 19 -11.82 -3.38 -3.02
N TRP A 20 -10.89 -3.52 -2.08
CA TRP A 20 -11.23 -3.56 -0.66
C TRP A 20 -11.41 -2.17 -0.04
N PHE A 21 -10.98 -1.14 -0.73
CA PHE A 21 -11.05 0.23 -0.26
C PHE A 21 -10.46 0.37 1.14
N PRO A 22 -9.18 0.02 1.32
CA PRO A 22 -8.57 0.13 2.64
C PRO A 22 -8.47 1.60 3.07
N SER A 23 -8.70 1.84 4.35
CA SER A 23 -8.47 3.16 4.93
C SER A 23 -7.16 3.12 5.71
N ARG A 24 -6.66 4.30 6.07
CA ARG A 24 -5.46 4.39 6.90
C ARG A 24 -5.66 3.64 8.22
N SER A 25 -6.79 3.86 8.88
CA SER A 25 -7.04 3.22 10.17
C SER A 25 -7.28 1.73 10.07
N SER A 26 -8.06 1.29 9.07
CA SER A 26 -8.34 -0.14 8.93
C SER A 26 -7.09 -0.92 8.60
N PHE A 27 -6.25 -0.39 7.71
CA PHE A 27 -5.02 -1.07 7.36
C PHE A 27 -4.02 -1.08 8.52
N ALA A 28 -3.96 0.02 9.28
CA ALA A 28 -3.09 0.09 10.45
C ALA A 28 -3.47 -0.99 11.46
N THR A 29 -4.77 -1.18 11.69
CA THR A 29 -5.25 -2.21 12.60
C THR A 29 -4.87 -3.60 12.10
N GLU A 30 -5.04 -3.86 10.81
CA GLU A 30 -4.71 -5.16 10.23
C GLU A 30 -3.24 -5.51 10.31
N CYS A 31 -2.37 -4.56 9.99
CA CYS A 31 -0.95 -4.85 9.92
C CYS A 31 -0.21 -4.64 11.25
N GLY A 32 -0.90 -4.12 12.26
CA GLY A 32 -0.31 -3.94 13.59
C GLY A 32 0.62 -2.75 13.70
N PHE A 33 0.48 -1.77 12.84
CA PHE A 33 1.25 -0.53 12.90
C PHE A 33 0.33 0.64 13.24
N CYS A 34 0.92 1.76 13.67
CA CYS A 34 0.11 2.93 13.98
C CYS A 34 -0.30 3.66 12.69
N GLU A 35 -1.36 4.46 12.78
CA GLU A 35 -1.86 5.17 11.61
C GLU A 35 -0.84 6.13 11.01
N ARG A 36 0.02 6.70 11.83
CA ARG A 36 1.06 7.61 11.36
C ARG A 36 2.01 6.89 10.40
N THR A 37 2.40 5.67 10.75
CA THR A 37 3.28 4.87 9.89
C THR A 37 2.58 4.55 8.58
N VAL A 38 1.32 4.13 8.64
CA VAL A 38 0.55 3.83 7.44
C VAL A 38 0.34 5.08 6.59
N ALA A 39 0.09 6.23 7.23
CA ALA A 39 -0.06 7.48 6.50
C ALA A 39 1.20 7.82 5.69
N ARG A 40 2.37 7.56 6.26
CA ARG A 40 3.64 7.78 5.55
C ARG A 40 3.80 6.83 4.38
N ASP A 41 3.37 5.58 4.54
CA ASP A 41 3.42 4.60 3.45
C ASP A 41 2.50 5.01 2.32
N ILE A 42 1.29 5.48 2.65
CA ILE A 42 0.33 5.97 1.65
C ILE A 42 0.89 7.16 0.90
N GLU A 43 1.49 8.10 1.62
CA GLU A 43 2.12 9.26 1.02
C GLU A 43 3.25 8.85 0.09
N TYR A 44 4.05 7.87 0.49
CA TYR A 44 5.13 7.35 -0.35
C TYR A 44 4.58 6.78 -1.67
N ILE A 45 3.53 5.99 -1.58
CA ILE A 45 2.90 5.41 -2.77
C ILE A 45 2.43 6.51 -3.72
N ARG A 46 1.80 7.54 -3.18
CA ARG A 46 1.25 8.63 -3.98
C ARG A 46 2.34 9.55 -4.52
N GLU A 47 3.27 9.96 -3.68
CA GLU A 47 4.26 10.99 -4.03
C GLU A 47 5.50 10.43 -4.70
N ARG A 48 6.05 9.35 -4.17
CA ARG A 48 7.30 8.79 -4.68
C ARG A 48 7.09 7.81 -5.81
N LEU A 49 6.09 6.96 -5.70
CA LEU A 49 5.80 5.99 -6.76
C LEU A 49 4.90 6.58 -7.84
N GLY A 50 4.29 7.72 -7.56
CA GLY A 50 3.43 8.39 -8.54
C GLY A 50 2.12 7.69 -8.80
N ALA A 51 1.64 6.89 -7.86
CA ALA A 51 0.40 6.15 -8.03
C ALA A 51 -0.81 7.10 -8.04
N PRO A 52 -1.83 6.84 -8.89
CA PRO A 52 -3.03 7.65 -8.91
C PRO A 52 -3.99 7.26 -7.79
N LEU A 53 -3.51 7.36 -6.56
CA LEU A 53 -4.24 6.96 -5.37
C LEU A 53 -5.20 8.07 -4.94
N ALA A 54 -6.47 7.74 -4.81
CA ALA A 54 -7.52 8.68 -4.42
C ALA A 54 -8.32 8.10 -3.26
N PHE A 55 -9.00 8.97 -2.52
CA PHE A 55 -9.81 8.55 -1.39
C PHE A 55 -11.29 8.69 -1.74
N ASP A 56 -12.04 7.60 -1.56
CA ASP A 56 -13.49 7.59 -1.79
C ASP A 56 -14.19 7.84 -0.46
N LYS A 57 -14.83 8.99 -0.34
CA LYS A 57 -15.51 9.39 0.89
C LYS A 57 -16.70 8.50 1.23
N ARG A 58 -17.35 7.95 0.24
CA ARG A 58 -18.49 7.07 0.41
C ARG A 58 -18.11 5.74 1.01
N ARG A 59 -17.06 5.14 0.44
CA ARG A 59 -16.55 3.84 0.88
C ARG A 59 -15.51 3.96 1.98
N ARG A 60 -15.09 5.21 2.25
CA ARG A 60 -14.11 5.52 3.29
C ARG A 60 -12.80 4.77 3.11
N GLY A 61 -12.34 4.72 1.87
CA GLY A 61 -11.11 4.02 1.59
C GLY A 61 -10.46 4.45 0.30
N TYR A 62 -9.26 3.95 0.08
CA TYR A 62 -8.45 4.34 -1.07
C TYR A 62 -8.72 3.47 -2.27
N TYR A 63 -8.54 4.04 -3.44
CA TYR A 63 -8.66 3.33 -4.72
C TYR A 63 -7.75 4.01 -5.73
N TYR A 64 -7.44 3.30 -6.83
CA TYR A 64 -6.68 3.91 -7.92
C TYR A 64 -7.65 4.54 -8.89
N SER A 65 -7.48 5.85 -9.14
CA SER A 65 -8.41 6.59 -9.99
C SER A 65 -8.22 6.30 -11.48
N LYS A 66 -7.13 5.66 -11.84
CA LYS A 66 -6.88 5.24 -13.22
C LYS A 66 -5.92 4.04 -13.22
N PRO A 67 -5.78 3.34 -14.36
CA PRO A 67 -4.88 2.18 -14.43
C PRO A 67 -3.45 2.56 -14.04
N TRP A 68 -2.81 1.69 -13.27
CA TRP A 68 -1.46 1.93 -12.78
C TRP A 68 -0.79 0.60 -12.49
N ASN A 69 0.50 0.51 -12.80
CA ASN A 69 1.29 -0.69 -12.54
C ASN A 69 2.25 -0.47 -11.38
N PHE A 70 2.12 -1.32 -10.37
CA PHE A 70 3.02 -1.26 -9.23
C PHE A 70 4.47 -1.52 -9.70
N PRO A 71 5.46 -0.78 -9.18
CA PRO A 71 6.86 -0.97 -9.61
C PRO A 71 7.32 -2.40 -9.42
N SER A 72 7.77 -3.02 -10.52
CA SER A 72 8.18 -4.43 -10.50
C SER A 72 9.37 -4.69 -9.58
N ILE A 73 10.24 -3.70 -9.42
CA ILE A 73 11.42 -3.89 -8.56
C ILE A 73 11.01 -4.05 -7.08
N LEU A 74 9.97 -3.34 -6.64
CA LEU A 74 9.48 -3.49 -5.28
C LEU A 74 8.78 -4.83 -5.09
N MET A 75 8.03 -5.25 -6.09
CA MET A 75 7.35 -6.57 -6.04
C MET A 75 8.39 -7.69 -6.03
N ALA A 76 9.44 -7.57 -6.83
CA ALA A 76 10.51 -8.56 -6.86
C ALA A 76 11.24 -8.64 -5.51
N THR A 77 11.48 -7.49 -4.88
CA THR A 77 12.11 -7.44 -3.58
C THR A 77 11.25 -8.12 -2.52
N TYR A 78 9.96 -7.82 -2.53
CA TYR A 78 9.01 -8.45 -1.61
C TYR A 78 8.99 -9.98 -1.78
N THR A 79 8.90 -10.43 -3.02
CA THR A 79 8.87 -11.85 -3.33
C THR A 79 10.15 -12.56 -2.91
N ALA A 80 11.30 -11.91 -3.15
CA ALA A 80 12.59 -12.49 -2.76
C ALA A 80 12.69 -12.66 -1.25
N GLU A 81 12.19 -11.68 -0.49
CA GLU A 81 12.20 -11.75 0.97
C GLU A 81 11.29 -12.86 1.49
N GLU A 82 10.16 -13.09 0.85
CA GLU A 82 9.26 -14.16 1.22
C GLU A 82 9.88 -15.54 1.04
N LYS A 83 10.77 -15.67 0.07
CA LYS A 83 11.43 -16.94 -0.22
C LYS A 83 12.60 -17.24 0.65
N GLU A 84 13.04 -16.26 1.41
CA GLU A 84 14.17 -16.43 2.32
C GLU A 84 13.65 -16.95 3.66
N ASP A 85 13.88 -18.20 3.94
CA ASP A 85 13.55 -18.80 5.22
C ASP A 85 14.80 -19.25 5.93
#